data_a83760eeabd9d73df9797cc8ee19f781
#
_entry.id   a83760eeabd9d73df9797cc8ee19f781
#
_cell.length_a   1.000
_cell.length_b   1.000
_cell.length_c   1.000
_cell.angle_alpha   90.00
_cell.angle_beta   90.00
_cell.angle_gamma   90.00
#
_symmetry.space_group_name_H-M   'P 1'
#
loop_
_entity.id
_entity.type
_entity.pdbx_description
1 polymer ?
#
loop_
_entity_poly.entity_id
_entity_poly.type
_entity_poly.pdbx_seq_one_letter_code
_entity_poly.pdbx_strand_id
1 'polypeptide(L)'
;MNKLQSIIGNTVIIIASSAFFSTPAYAEQNYTSNESINNAVSSIVSKEFNNRAQHDPSIAEIGPVTVELTQTFIQENGTDPSQLADIFLHNLDNITTNNTMDEKFNSPLILRGTQTYSACVSSFLMQIGIKWICQDFRASVLNGAITNKLMLGTSYDKGIGIGAWSHNRSWFEQPTSKELDVNYKGNVSAVIKGGSISYPLTVMAIFDVNASNLKQHFQ
;
A
#
# COMPACT_ATOMS: atom_id res chain seq x y z
N MET A 1 -70.81 67.96 10.75
CA MET A 1 -70.31 66.99 11.75
C MET A 1 -69.66 65.81 11.07
N ASN A 2 -68.37 65.90 10.84
CA ASN A 2 -67.63 64.85 10.14
C ASN A 2 -66.49 64.38 11.05
N LYS A 3 -66.55 63.09 11.43
CA LYS A 3 -65.52 62.42 12.19
C LYS A 3 -64.37 62.00 11.32
N LEU A 4 -63.18 62.54 11.54
CA LEU A 4 -61.97 62.00 11.06
C LEU A 4 -61.62 60.71 11.82
N GLN A 5 -61.49 59.59 11.15
CA GLN A 5 -60.89 58.42 11.71
C GLN A 5 -59.40 58.35 11.26
N SER A 6 -58.56 58.43 12.26
CA SER A 6 -57.12 58.25 12.14
C SER A 6 -56.81 56.76 11.93
N ILE A 7 -56.19 56.43 10.82
CA ILE A 7 -55.66 55.09 10.55
C ILE A 7 -54.22 55.10 11.08
N ILE A 8 -54.00 54.42 12.18
CA ILE A 8 -52.64 54.14 12.67
C ILE A 8 -52.10 52.88 11.90
N GLY A 9 -51.20 53.16 10.94
CA GLY A 9 -50.51 52.12 10.26
C GLY A 9 -49.47 51.46 11.18
N ASN A 10 -49.70 50.20 11.54
CA ASN A 10 -48.69 49.37 12.20
C ASN A 10 -47.63 48.95 11.15
N THR A 11 -46.49 49.65 11.24
CA THR A 11 -45.31 49.23 10.51
C THR A 11 -44.67 48.06 11.29
N VAL A 12 -44.86 46.84 10.82
CA VAL A 12 -44.13 45.66 11.30
C VAL A 12 -42.73 45.72 10.75
N ILE A 13 -41.77 46.10 11.56
CA ILE A 13 -40.33 45.96 11.22
C ILE A 13 -39.98 44.48 11.42
N ILE A 14 -39.91 43.74 10.32
CA ILE A 14 -39.29 42.38 10.31
C ILE A 14 -37.79 42.60 10.39
N ILE A 15 -37.22 42.48 11.55
CA ILE A 15 -35.78 42.33 11.73
C ILE A 15 -35.45 40.91 11.29
N ALA A 16 -35.07 40.76 9.99
CA ALA A 16 -34.43 39.56 9.55
C ALA A 16 -33.07 39.44 10.26
N SER A 17 -33.04 38.74 11.38
CA SER A 17 -31.82 38.26 11.98
C SER A 17 -31.20 37.26 10.98
N SER A 18 -30.37 37.78 10.08
CA SER A 18 -29.42 36.94 9.36
C SER A 18 -28.48 36.31 10.39
N ALA A 19 -28.84 35.11 10.84
CA ALA A 19 -27.90 34.24 11.47
C ALA A 19 -26.83 33.96 10.42
N PHE A 20 -25.76 34.72 10.45
CA PHE A 20 -24.52 34.35 9.83
C PHE A 20 -24.10 33.04 10.50
N PHE A 21 -24.49 31.93 9.90
CA PHE A 21 -23.76 30.71 10.07
C PHE A 21 -22.38 30.99 9.50
N SER A 22 -21.49 31.45 10.34
CA SER A 22 -20.07 31.43 10.10
C SER A 22 -19.60 29.96 10.18
N THR A 23 -20.00 29.20 9.19
CA THR A 23 -19.32 27.99 8.84
C THR A 23 -18.31 28.37 7.75
N PRO A 24 -17.33 27.87 7.70
CA PRO A 24 -16.16 27.39 8.31
C PRO A 24 -14.93 27.69 7.46
N ALA A 25 -14.53 28.89 7.37
CA ALA A 25 -13.18 29.18 6.90
C ALA A 25 -12.16 28.37 7.73
N TYR A 26 -12.54 28.02 8.97
CA TYR A 26 -11.71 27.18 9.84
C TYR A 26 -11.70 25.70 9.43
N ALA A 27 -12.83 25.14 8.97
CA ALA A 27 -12.89 23.75 8.54
C ALA A 27 -12.23 23.58 7.16
N GLU A 28 -12.42 24.51 6.26
CA GLU A 28 -11.83 24.52 4.91
C GLU A 28 -10.31 24.77 4.98
N GLN A 29 -9.87 25.67 5.86
CA GLN A 29 -8.46 25.94 6.08
C GLN A 29 -7.73 24.77 6.77
N ASN A 30 -8.39 24.06 7.69
CA ASN A 30 -7.86 22.83 8.30
C ASN A 30 -7.80 21.66 7.30
N TYR A 31 -8.79 21.52 6.42
CA TYR A 31 -8.79 20.47 5.41
C TYR A 31 -7.67 20.69 4.40
N THR A 32 -7.48 21.90 3.89
CA THR A 32 -6.40 22.25 2.97
C THR A 32 -5.02 22.10 3.63
N SER A 33 -4.91 22.44 4.91
CA SER A 33 -3.66 22.25 5.65
C SER A 33 -3.33 20.79 5.90
N ASN A 34 -4.32 19.95 6.21
CA ASN A 34 -4.11 18.51 6.41
C ASN A 34 -3.74 17.79 5.11
N GLU A 35 -4.36 18.15 3.99
CA GLU A 35 -3.99 17.62 2.68
C GLU A 35 -2.55 18.00 2.32
N SER A 36 -2.16 19.25 2.55
CA SER A 36 -0.78 19.71 2.33
C SER A 36 0.23 18.94 3.21
N ILE A 37 -0.11 18.68 4.48
CA ILE A 37 0.71 17.89 5.40
C ILE A 37 0.81 16.45 4.88
N ASN A 38 -0.30 15.80 4.54
CA ASN A 38 -0.32 14.44 4.02
C ASN A 38 0.51 14.29 2.75
N ASN A 39 0.42 15.25 1.82
CA ASN A 39 1.21 15.27 0.59
C ASN A 39 2.72 15.39 0.89
N ALA A 40 3.10 16.25 1.82
CA ALA A 40 4.48 16.42 2.23
C ALA A 40 5.04 15.17 2.93
N VAL A 41 4.28 14.57 3.85
CA VAL A 41 4.63 13.33 4.53
C VAL A 41 4.74 12.18 3.52
N SER A 42 3.79 12.04 2.60
CA SER A 42 3.82 11.03 1.53
C SER A 42 5.07 11.13 0.68
N SER A 43 5.51 12.36 0.36
CA SER A 43 6.74 12.59 -0.39
C SER A 43 7.99 12.11 0.36
N ILE A 44 8.08 12.39 1.66
CA ILE A 44 9.20 11.96 2.51
C ILE A 44 9.21 10.43 2.63
N VAL A 45 8.06 9.82 2.93
CA VAL A 45 7.92 8.37 3.06
C VAL A 45 8.21 7.66 1.72
N SER A 46 7.76 8.23 0.59
CA SER A 46 8.06 7.70 -0.75
C SER A 46 9.56 7.66 -1.02
N LYS A 47 10.29 8.71 -0.64
CA LYS A 47 11.74 8.76 -0.81
C LYS A 47 12.43 7.66 0.00
N GLU A 48 12.03 7.47 1.25
CA GLU A 48 12.57 6.42 2.10
C GLU A 48 12.26 5.02 1.55
N PHE A 49 11.04 4.78 1.10
CA PHE A 49 10.65 3.50 0.50
C PHE A 49 11.40 3.20 -0.79
N ASN A 50 11.60 4.18 -1.67
CA ASN A 50 12.41 4.02 -2.86
C ASN A 50 13.87 3.68 -2.51
N ASN A 51 14.42 4.30 -1.47
CA ASN A 51 15.77 3.99 -0.99
C ASN A 51 15.87 2.55 -0.49
N ARG A 52 14.91 2.09 0.31
CA ARG A 52 14.85 0.71 0.80
C ARG A 52 14.65 -0.31 -0.34
N ALA A 53 13.80 0.01 -1.33
CA ALA A 53 13.53 -0.85 -2.48
C ALA A 53 14.77 -1.11 -3.34
N GLN A 54 15.68 -0.15 -3.48
CA GLN A 54 16.92 -0.30 -4.24
C GLN A 54 17.83 -1.42 -3.70
N HIS A 55 17.64 -1.82 -2.44
CA HIS A 55 18.44 -2.86 -1.79
C HIS A 55 17.73 -4.22 -1.73
N ASP A 56 16.55 -4.33 -2.30
CA ASP A 56 15.74 -5.55 -2.31
C ASP A 56 15.53 -6.05 -3.75
N PRO A 57 16.25 -7.11 -4.16
CA PRO A 57 16.19 -7.62 -5.53
C PRO A 57 14.82 -8.21 -5.90
N SER A 58 13.96 -8.48 -4.93
CA SER A 58 12.60 -8.98 -5.17
C SER A 58 11.61 -7.87 -5.54
N ILE A 59 12.01 -6.61 -5.41
CA ILE A 59 11.20 -5.45 -5.77
C ILE A 59 11.67 -4.91 -7.12
N ALA A 60 10.86 -5.14 -8.15
CA ALA A 60 11.14 -4.62 -9.49
C ALA A 60 10.77 -3.13 -9.63
N GLU A 61 9.71 -2.70 -8.96
CA GLU A 61 9.23 -1.32 -9.01
C GLU A 61 8.38 -1.00 -7.79
N ILE A 62 8.57 0.18 -7.22
CA ILE A 62 7.66 0.79 -6.26
C ILE A 62 7.13 2.11 -6.81
N GLY A 63 5.82 2.30 -6.75
CA GLY A 63 5.19 3.56 -7.15
C GLY A 63 5.10 4.55 -6.00
N PRO A 64 4.43 5.69 -6.23
CA PRO A 64 4.25 6.71 -5.21
C PRO A 64 3.56 6.15 -3.97
N VAL A 65 4.12 6.44 -2.80
CA VAL A 65 3.50 6.10 -1.52
C VAL A 65 2.50 7.19 -1.15
N THR A 66 1.30 6.80 -0.76
CA THR A 66 0.29 7.68 -0.22
C THR A 66 0.16 7.41 1.28
N VAL A 67 0.26 8.47 2.08
CA VAL A 67 0.05 8.44 3.53
C VAL A 67 -1.11 9.36 3.86
N GLU A 68 -2.08 8.84 4.62
CA GLU A 68 -3.20 9.61 5.17
C GLU A 68 -3.12 9.58 6.68
N LEU A 69 -2.70 10.68 7.29
CA LEU A 69 -2.61 10.82 8.74
C LEU A 69 -3.98 11.15 9.34
N THR A 70 -4.27 10.58 10.50
CA THR A 70 -5.46 10.96 11.26
C THR A 70 -5.30 12.35 11.84
N GLN A 71 -6.42 13.07 11.98
CA GLN A 71 -6.42 14.39 12.60
C GLN A 71 -5.87 14.36 14.04
N THR A 72 -6.22 13.35 14.79
CA THR A 72 -5.71 13.14 16.15
C THR A 72 -4.20 13.02 16.16
N PHE A 73 -3.63 12.27 15.24
CA PHE A 73 -2.18 12.09 15.15
C PHE A 73 -1.46 13.42 14.86
N ILE A 74 -1.99 14.23 13.95
CA ILE A 74 -1.44 15.56 13.65
C ILE A 74 -1.55 16.49 14.87
N GLN A 75 -2.69 16.47 15.58
CA GLN A 75 -2.89 17.30 16.78
C GLN A 75 -1.94 16.93 17.92
N GLU A 76 -1.67 15.65 18.11
CA GLU A 76 -0.79 15.15 19.17
C GLU A 76 0.71 15.38 18.87
N ASN A 77 1.11 15.36 17.60
CA ASN A 77 2.54 15.36 17.21
C ASN A 77 2.98 16.64 16.47
N GLY A 78 2.08 17.62 16.28
CA GLY A 78 2.37 18.87 15.59
C GLY A 78 2.17 18.78 14.08
N THR A 79 2.54 19.84 13.37
CA THR A 79 2.27 20.02 11.93
C THR A 79 3.53 19.98 11.06
N ASP A 80 4.70 19.68 11.64
CA ASP A 80 5.95 19.54 10.88
C ASP A 80 5.94 18.20 10.12
N PRO A 81 5.92 18.23 8.77
CA PRO A 81 5.88 17.01 7.97
C PRO A 81 7.06 16.08 8.19
N SER A 82 8.25 16.60 8.47
CA SER A 82 9.45 15.79 8.70
C SER A 82 9.32 15.00 10.00
N GLN A 83 8.90 15.66 11.08
CA GLN A 83 8.67 15.01 12.36
C GLN A 83 7.54 13.98 12.28
N LEU A 84 6.44 14.30 11.60
CA LEU A 84 5.31 13.39 11.41
C LEU A 84 5.72 12.16 10.58
N ALA A 85 6.53 12.33 9.53
CA ALA A 85 7.05 11.22 8.74
C ALA A 85 7.96 10.31 9.56
N ASP A 86 8.87 10.86 10.37
CA ASP A 86 9.77 10.10 11.23
C ASP A 86 8.98 9.26 12.26
N ILE A 87 7.99 9.85 12.92
CA ILE A 87 7.15 9.13 13.88
C ILE A 87 6.33 8.04 13.17
N PHE A 88 5.79 8.34 11.99
CA PHE A 88 5.01 7.41 11.20
C PHE A 88 5.85 6.21 10.74
N LEU A 89 7.07 6.45 10.21
CA LEU A 89 8.02 5.42 9.83
C LEU A 89 8.47 4.57 11.03
N HIS A 90 8.71 5.19 12.18
CA HIS A 90 9.04 4.47 13.40
C HIS A 90 7.89 3.54 13.85
N ASN A 91 6.64 4.01 13.78
CA ASN A 91 5.47 3.17 14.08
C ASN A 91 5.39 1.98 13.11
N LEU A 92 5.72 2.19 11.84
CA LEU A 92 5.77 1.17 10.81
C LEU A 92 6.84 0.13 11.11
N ASP A 93 8.07 0.56 11.40
CA ASP A 93 9.21 -0.31 11.68
C ASP A 93 8.98 -1.18 12.94
N ASN A 94 8.30 -0.65 13.96
CA ASN A 94 7.94 -1.40 15.15
C ASN A 94 6.94 -2.54 14.89
N ILE A 95 6.10 -2.44 13.87
CA ILE A 95 5.17 -3.51 13.48
C ILE A 95 5.95 -4.62 12.78
N THR A 96 6.94 -4.27 11.96
CA THR A 96 7.73 -5.22 11.18
C THR A 96 8.62 -6.10 12.05
N THR A 97 9.25 -5.53 13.08
CA THR A 97 10.18 -6.26 13.97
C THR A 97 9.51 -7.32 14.83
N ASN A 98 8.23 -7.19 15.13
CA ASN A 98 7.48 -8.14 15.94
C ASN A 98 6.98 -9.38 15.19
N ASN A 99 7.12 -9.41 13.86
CA ASN A 99 6.55 -10.46 13.00
C ASN A 99 7.57 -11.39 12.35
N THR A 100 8.83 -11.41 12.80
CA THR A 100 9.86 -12.31 12.29
C THR A 100 9.58 -13.75 12.74
N MET A 101 8.86 -14.51 11.95
CA MET A 101 8.84 -15.97 12.02
C MET A 101 9.67 -16.54 10.87
N ASP A 102 10.76 -17.20 11.23
CA ASP A 102 11.55 -18.06 10.34
C ASP A 102 10.73 -19.27 9.90
N GLU A 103 9.98 -19.18 8.83
CA GLU A 103 9.49 -20.37 8.14
C GLU A 103 10.55 -20.84 7.13
N LYS A 104 11.28 -21.85 7.53
CA LYS A 104 12.20 -22.58 6.64
C LYS A 104 11.38 -23.45 5.70
N PHE A 105 11.24 -23.03 4.45
CA PHE A 105 10.68 -23.87 3.39
C PHE A 105 11.76 -24.82 2.86
N ASN A 106 11.71 -26.08 3.26
CA ASN A 106 12.62 -27.15 2.84
C ASN A 106 11.85 -28.19 2.03
N SER A 107 11.73 -28.02 0.73
CA SER A 107 11.36 -29.11 -0.17
C SER A 107 12.31 -29.17 -1.35
N PRO A 108 12.96 -30.33 -1.62
CA PRO A 108 13.76 -30.50 -2.82
C PRO A 108 12.82 -30.56 -4.03
N LEU A 109 12.93 -29.59 -4.91
CA LEU A 109 12.19 -29.56 -6.17
C LEU A 109 12.86 -30.49 -7.19
N ILE A 110 12.17 -31.57 -7.57
CA ILE A 110 12.55 -32.37 -8.73
C ILE A 110 11.94 -31.70 -9.97
N LEU A 111 12.74 -30.92 -10.67
CA LEU A 111 12.31 -30.16 -11.86
C LEU A 111 12.22 -31.04 -13.09
N ARG A 112 11.21 -31.90 -13.18
CA ARG A 112 10.91 -32.70 -14.38
C ARG A 112 9.41 -32.76 -14.65
N GLY A 113 9.03 -32.54 -15.91
CA GLY A 113 7.64 -32.60 -16.35
C GLY A 113 6.90 -31.30 -16.08
N THR A 114 5.58 -31.40 -16.02
CA THR A 114 4.68 -30.23 -15.74
C THR A 114 4.30 -30.20 -14.27
N GLN A 115 4.60 -29.12 -13.60
CA GLN A 115 4.31 -28.93 -12.17
C GLN A 115 3.72 -27.55 -11.90
N THR A 116 3.02 -27.43 -10.78
CA THR A 116 2.51 -26.16 -10.24
C THR A 116 3.45 -25.68 -9.14
N TYR A 117 3.74 -24.40 -9.18
CA TYR A 117 4.63 -23.71 -8.25
C TYR A 117 3.95 -22.46 -7.70
N SER A 118 4.33 -22.04 -6.50
CA SER A 118 3.96 -20.76 -5.93
C SER A 118 5.21 -19.88 -5.82
N ALA A 119 5.27 -18.82 -6.59
CA ALA A 119 6.29 -17.79 -6.48
C ALA A 119 5.92 -16.84 -5.36
N CYS A 120 6.56 -17.00 -4.20
CA CYS A 120 6.28 -16.18 -3.02
C CYS A 120 7.47 -15.29 -2.70
N VAL A 121 7.23 -14.00 -2.53
CA VAL A 121 8.23 -13.00 -2.17
C VAL A 121 7.86 -12.39 -0.82
N SER A 122 8.86 -12.28 0.06
CA SER A 122 8.78 -11.53 1.31
C SER A 122 9.79 -10.41 1.25
N SER A 123 9.34 -9.20 1.46
CA SER A 123 10.18 -8.01 1.46
C SER A 123 9.93 -7.20 2.72
N PHE A 124 10.93 -6.46 3.17
CA PHE A 124 10.78 -5.50 4.26
C PHE A 124 9.63 -4.50 3.98
N LEU A 125 9.45 -4.08 2.74
CA LEU A 125 8.35 -3.18 2.35
C LEU A 125 6.97 -3.85 2.40
N MET A 126 6.93 -5.18 2.39
CA MET A 126 5.70 -5.96 2.51
C MET A 126 5.40 -6.36 3.96
N GLN A 127 6.37 -6.28 4.86
CA GLN A 127 6.23 -6.68 6.26
C GLN A 127 5.29 -5.78 7.08
N ILE A 128 4.66 -4.79 6.46
CA ILE A 128 3.53 -4.05 7.05
C ILE A 128 2.31 -4.98 7.18
N GLY A 129 2.55 -6.16 7.76
CA GLY A 129 1.51 -7.13 8.02
C GLY A 129 1.11 -8.01 6.85
N ILE A 130 1.80 -7.94 5.71
CA ILE A 130 1.78 -8.95 4.67
C ILE A 130 3.08 -9.72 4.80
N LYS A 131 2.98 -11.01 5.14
CA LYS A 131 4.18 -11.84 5.31
C LYS A 131 4.78 -12.23 3.96
N TRP A 132 3.91 -12.57 3.01
CA TRP A 132 4.27 -13.02 1.67
C TRP A 132 3.27 -12.52 0.65
N ILE A 133 3.74 -12.13 -0.53
CA ILE A 133 2.89 -12.00 -1.71
C ILE A 133 3.27 -13.15 -2.65
N CYS A 134 2.29 -13.93 -3.05
CA CYS A 134 2.46 -15.15 -3.82
C CYS A 134 1.73 -15.06 -5.17
N GLN A 135 2.30 -15.70 -6.18
CA GLN A 135 1.67 -15.95 -7.47
C GLN A 135 1.84 -17.41 -7.86
N ASP A 136 0.74 -18.09 -8.05
CA ASP A 136 0.77 -19.47 -8.53
C ASP A 136 0.96 -19.52 -10.05
N PHE A 137 1.76 -20.47 -10.50
CA PHE A 137 1.98 -20.72 -11.91
C PHE A 137 2.28 -22.19 -12.18
N ARG A 138 2.11 -22.60 -13.42
CA ARG A 138 2.51 -23.93 -13.91
C ARG A 138 3.64 -23.77 -14.90
N ALA A 139 4.66 -24.61 -14.77
CA ALA A 139 5.75 -24.69 -15.73
C ALA A 139 6.03 -26.13 -16.10
N SER A 140 6.43 -26.35 -17.34
CA SER A 140 6.92 -27.65 -17.88
C SER A 140 8.41 -27.53 -18.12
N VAL A 141 9.18 -28.47 -17.56
CA VAL A 141 10.63 -28.55 -17.76
C VAL A 141 10.96 -29.83 -18.49
N LEU A 142 11.64 -29.71 -19.64
CA LEU A 142 12.11 -30.81 -20.45
C LEU A 142 13.59 -30.60 -20.81
N ASN A 143 14.43 -31.61 -20.56
CA ASN A 143 15.87 -31.56 -20.81
C ASN A 143 16.56 -30.32 -20.16
N GLY A 144 16.12 -29.92 -18.97
CA GLY A 144 16.67 -28.77 -18.26
C GLY A 144 16.31 -27.43 -18.87
N ALA A 145 15.27 -27.37 -19.69
CA ALA A 145 14.74 -26.12 -20.25
C ALA A 145 13.24 -25.97 -19.96
N ILE A 146 12.78 -24.73 -19.75
CA ILE A 146 11.38 -24.39 -19.58
C ILE A 146 10.72 -24.35 -20.94
N THR A 147 9.76 -25.28 -21.18
CA THR A 147 9.11 -25.47 -22.49
C THR A 147 7.69 -24.94 -22.54
N ASN A 148 7.02 -24.83 -21.39
CA ASN A 148 5.68 -24.25 -21.29
C ASN A 148 5.51 -23.55 -19.94
N LYS A 149 4.68 -22.53 -19.89
CA LYS A 149 4.38 -21.74 -18.72
C LYS A 149 2.95 -21.19 -18.76
N LEU A 150 2.28 -21.18 -17.60
CA LEU A 150 0.90 -20.70 -17.46
C LEU A 150 0.73 -20.07 -16.09
N MET A 151 0.27 -18.83 -16.05
CA MET A 151 -0.11 -18.16 -14.82
C MET A 151 -1.42 -18.74 -14.29
N LEU A 152 -1.53 -18.99 -13.00
CA LEU A 152 -2.71 -19.57 -12.36
C LEU A 152 -3.32 -18.54 -11.40
N GLY A 153 -4.56 -18.12 -11.71
CA GLY A 153 -5.28 -17.17 -10.89
C GLY A 153 -4.61 -15.79 -10.76
N THR A 154 -4.91 -15.12 -9.68
CA THR A 154 -4.35 -13.82 -9.29
C THR A 154 -3.31 -13.99 -8.19
N SER A 155 -2.35 -13.06 -8.10
CA SER A 155 -1.46 -13.01 -6.94
C SER A 155 -2.24 -12.65 -5.66
N TYR A 156 -1.80 -13.18 -4.54
CA TYR A 156 -2.47 -13.10 -3.25
C TYR A 156 -1.47 -12.89 -2.11
N ASP A 157 -1.95 -12.36 -1.01
CA ASP A 157 -1.19 -12.28 0.23
C ASP A 157 -1.33 -13.56 1.06
N LYS A 158 -0.27 -13.92 1.75
CA LYS A 158 -0.21 -15.08 2.64
C LYS A 158 0.47 -14.69 3.94
N GLY A 159 -0.16 -15.02 5.05
CA GLY A 159 0.34 -14.74 6.40
C GLY A 159 -0.65 -13.93 7.23
N ILE A 160 -0.27 -13.66 8.49
CA ILE A 160 -1.08 -12.86 9.42
C ILE A 160 -0.49 -11.46 9.48
N GLY A 161 -1.31 -10.45 9.23
CA GLY A 161 -0.87 -9.07 9.30
C GLY A 161 -2.01 -8.05 9.18
N ILE A 162 -1.66 -6.78 9.23
CA ILE A 162 -2.58 -5.64 9.13
C ILE A 162 -2.69 -5.08 7.71
N GLY A 163 -1.79 -5.51 6.82
CA GLY A 163 -1.77 -5.09 5.43
C GLY A 163 -2.64 -5.98 4.54
N ALA A 164 -3.00 -5.46 3.38
CA ALA A 164 -3.73 -6.15 2.33
C ALA A 164 -3.05 -5.97 0.98
N TRP A 165 -3.08 -7.02 0.16
CA TRP A 165 -2.65 -7.00 -1.22
C TRP A 165 -3.85 -6.98 -2.16
N SER A 166 -3.83 -6.06 -3.11
CA SER A 166 -4.82 -6.02 -4.19
C SER A 166 -4.10 -6.25 -5.52
N HIS A 167 -4.35 -7.40 -6.13
CA HIS A 167 -3.77 -7.79 -7.40
C HIS A 167 -4.22 -6.87 -8.54
N ASN A 168 -3.28 -6.52 -9.42
CA ASN A 168 -3.56 -5.81 -10.66
C ASN A 168 -3.28 -6.69 -11.88
N ARG A 169 -2.04 -7.20 -12.02
CA ARG A 169 -1.65 -8.08 -13.12
C ARG A 169 -0.46 -8.95 -12.77
N SER A 170 -0.31 -10.08 -13.50
CA SER A 170 0.88 -10.92 -13.47
C SER A 170 1.33 -11.26 -14.89
N TRP A 171 2.65 -11.41 -15.08
CA TRP A 171 3.23 -11.77 -16.38
C TRP A 171 4.54 -12.50 -16.19
N PHE A 172 4.99 -13.16 -17.27
CA PHE A 172 6.29 -13.78 -17.32
C PHE A 172 7.24 -13.01 -18.22
N GLU A 173 8.50 -12.96 -17.79
CA GLU A 173 9.63 -12.72 -18.66
C GLU A 173 10.51 -13.98 -18.66
N GLN A 174 11.14 -14.31 -19.76
CA GLN A 174 11.98 -15.49 -19.88
C GLN A 174 13.32 -15.08 -20.47
N PRO A 175 14.27 -14.64 -19.62
CA PRO A 175 15.58 -14.18 -20.05
C PRO A 175 16.38 -15.29 -20.74
N THR A 176 16.24 -16.55 -20.28
CA THR A 176 16.90 -17.71 -20.87
C THR A 176 15.94 -18.89 -20.96
N SER A 177 16.35 -19.96 -21.62
CA SER A 177 15.57 -21.22 -21.65
C SER A 177 15.47 -21.90 -20.28
N LYS A 178 16.25 -21.48 -19.30
CA LYS A 178 16.35 -22.07 -17.96
C LYS A 178 15.83 -21.18 -16.85
N GLU A 179 15.59 -19.92 -17.15
CA GLU A 179 15.18 -18.89 -16.19
C GLU A 179 13.85 -18.29 -16.60
N LEU A 180 12.99 -18.10 -15.62
CA LEU A 180 11.67 -17.49 -15.76
C LEU A 180 11.47 -16.48 -14.64
N ASP A 181 11.30 -15.23 -15.02
CA ASP A 181 10.90 -14.17 -14.10
C ASP A 181 9.38 -14.18 -13.99
N VAL A 182 8.90 -14.43 -12.79
CA VAL A 182 7.48 -14.39 -12.43
C VAL A 182 7.21 -13.02 -11.82
N ASN A 183 6.63 -12.13 -12.62
CA ASN A 183 6.33 -10.76 -12.22
C ASN A 183 4.87 -10.63 -11.84
N TYR A 184 4.58 -9.89 -10.78
CA TYR A 184 3.21 -9.55 -10.40
C TYR A 184 3.15 -8.16 -9.75
N LYS A 185 2.14 -7.40 -10.17
CA LYS A 185 1.89 -6.02 -9.76
C LYS A 185 0.55 -5.92 -9.02
N GLY A 186 0.53 -5.11 -7.98
CA GLY A 186 -0.67 -4.82 -7.21
C GLY A 186 -0.46 -3.61 -6.30
N ASN A 187 -1.41 -3.40 -5.40
CA ASN A 187 -1.33 -2.36 -4.39
C ASN A 187 -1.23 -2.99 -2.99
N VAL A 188 -0.30 -2.50 -2.21
CA VAL A 188 -0.21 -2.75 -0.77
C VAL A 188 -0.96 -1.64 -0.05
N SER A 189 -1.76 -1.98 0.95
CA SER A 189 -2.40 -1.02 1.84
C SER A 189 -2.39 -1.52 3.28
N ALA A 190 -2.23 -0.61 4.23
CA ALA A 190 -2.29 -0.94 5.66
C ALA A 190 -2.82 0.24 6.47
N VAL A 191 -3.46 -0.08 7.60
CA VAL A 191 -3.81 0.90 8.63
C VAL A 191 -2.90 0.66 9.81
N ILE A 192 -2.19 1.70 10.22
CA ILE A 192 -1.23 1.67 11.33
C ILE A 192 -1.57 2.75 12.35
N LYS A 193 -0.85 2.76 13.47
CA LYS A 193 -1.01 3.84 14.44
C LYS A 193 -0.66 5.18 13.81
N GLY A 194 -1.63 6.08 13.77
CA GLY A 194 -1.47 7.43 13.23
C GLY A 194 -2.06 7.65 11.84
N GLY A 195 -2.41 6.59 11.09
CA GLY A 195 -2.97 6.77 9.76
C GLY A 195 -3.03 5.52 8.90
N SER A 196 -3.11 5.72 7.60
CA SER A 196 -3.03 4.66 6.60
C SER A 196 -1.89 4.91 5.62
N ILE A 197 -1.44 3.83 4.99
CA ILE A 197 -0.43 3.86 3.93
C ILE A 197 -0.88 2.98 2.78
N SER A 198 -0.66 3.42 1.55
CA SER A 198 -0.86 2.61 0.35
C SER A 198 0.16 2.95 -0.72
N TYR A 199 0.55 1.94 -1.50
CA TYR A 199 1.48 2.12 -2.62
C TYR A 199 1.36 0.99 -3.63
N PRO A 200 1.52 1.26 -4.94
CA PRO A 200 1.65 0.25 -5.95
C PRO A 200 3.04 -0.39 -5.88
N LEU A 201 3.07 -1.72 -6.01
CA LEU A 201 4.28 -2.52 -5.92
C LEU A 201 4.32 -3.54 -7.06
N THR A 202 5.47 -3.66 -7.72
CA THR A 202 5.80 -4.75 -8.64
C THR A 202 6.88 -5.60 -8.00
N VAL A 203 6.59 -6.87 -7.83
CA VAL A 203 7.54 -7.86 -7.32
C VAL A 203 7.93 -8.85 -8.42
N MET A 204 9.13 -9.37 -8.30
CA MET A 204 9.72 -10.33 -9.22
C MET A 204 10.28 -11.51 -8.43
N ALA A 205 9.91 -12.73 -8.81
CA ALA A 205 10.51 -13.95 -8.33
C ALA A 205 11.18 -14.68 -9.50
N ILE A 206 12.43 -15.09 -9.33
CA ILE A 206 13.21 -15.78 -10.37
C ILE A 206 13.08 -17.28 -10.17
N PHE A 207 12.57 -17.97 -11.19
CA PHE A 207 12.53 -19.43 -11.26
C PHE A 207 13.63 -19.92 -12.20
N ASP A 208 14.69 -20.53 -11.65
CA ASP A 208 15.81 -21.10 -12.40
C ASP A 208 15.87 -22.62 -12.23
N VAL A 209 15.79 -23.35 -13.34
CA VAL A 209 15.82 -24.83 -13.35
C VAL A 209 17.18 -25.43 -12.94
N ASN A 210 18.25 -24.63 -12.90
CA ASN A 210 19.58 -25.07 -12.46
C ASN A 210 19.90 -24.67 -11.01
N ALA A 211 19.12 -23.77 -10.42
CA ALA A 211 19.43 -23.30 -9.08
C ALA A 211 19.23 -24.41 -8.07
N SER A 212 20.31 -24.89 -7.48
CA SER A 212 20.28 -25.74 -6.29
C SER A 212 19.63 -25.04 -5.09
N ASN A 213 19.37 -23.74 -5.20
CA ASN A 213 18.86 -22.84 -4.18
C ASN A 213 17.44 -22.31 -4.47
N LEU A 214 16.63 -23.02 -5.24
CA LEU A 214 15.18 -22.75 -5.38
C LEU A 214 14.43 -22.69 -4.02
N LYS A 215 15.18 -22.82 -2.92
CA LYS A 215 14.69 -22.92 -1.56
C LYS A 215 14.13 -21.62 -0.97
N GLN A 216 14.34 -20.47 -1.60
CA GLN A 216 13.98 -19.19 -0.98
C GLN A 216 12.64 -18.62 -1.47
N HIS A 217 12.15 -19.00 -2.65
CA HIS A 217 11.02 -18.32 -3.27
C HIS A 217 9.90 -19.25 -3.80
N PHE A 218 10.06 -20.58 -3.72
CA PHE A 218 9.09 -21.51 -4.31
C PHE A 218 8.66 -22.61 -3.32
N GLN A 219 7.38 -22.80 -3.21
CA GLN A 219 6.72 -23.93 -2.49
C GLN A 219 6.19 -24.95 -3.46
#